data_2461c1ca50b4c5f36aae1c528072d13e
#
_entry.id   2461c1ca50b4c5f36aae1c528072d13e
#
_cell.length_a   1.000
_cell.length_b   1.000
_cell.length_c   1.000
_cell.angle_alpha   90.00
_cell.angle_beta   90.00
_cell.angle_gamma   90.00
#
_symmetry.space_group_name_H-M   'P 1'
#
loop_
_entity.id
_entity.type
_entity.pdbx_description
1 polymer ?
#
loop_
_entity_poly.entity_id
_entity_poly.type
_entity_poly.pdbx_seq_one_letter_code
_entity_poly.pdbx_strand_id
1 'polypeptide(L)' 'MSKRWTDKERNYLKDNYNSLPMSIIASQLGRTASSIRSQIDYLRKRGWTFNRVRDKEIDA' A
#
# COMPACT_ATOMS: atom_id res chain seq x y z
N MET A 1 -12.53 -8.70 -14.42
CA MET A 1 -12.23 -7.38 -14.76
C MET A 1 -11.70 -6.56 -13.60
N SER A 2 -10.71 -5.77 -13.82
CA SER A 2 -10.15 -5.06 -12.71
C SER A 2 -10.96 -3.86 -12.33
N LYS A 3 -11.01 -3.64 -11.05
CA LYS A 3 -11.72 -2.55 -10.48
C LYS A 3 -10.81 -1.35 -10.40
N ARG A 4 -11.31 -0.21 -10.75
CA ARG A 4 -10.52 1.01 -10.67
C ARG A 4 -10.28 1.39 -9.21
N TRP A 5 -9.09 1.86 -8.92
CA TRP A 5 -8.79 2.30 -7.57
C TRP A 5 -9.47 3.65 -7.31
N THR A 6 -10.06 3.77 -6.13
CA THR A 6 -10.68 5.03 -5.74
C THR A 6 -9.74 5.76 -4.80
N ASP A 7 -10.04 7.03 -4.58
CA ASP A 7 -9.24 7.82 -3.65
C ASP A 7 -9.29 7.24 -2.26
N LYS A 8 -10.45 6.74 -1.90
CA LYS A 8 -10.64 6.12 -0.61
C LYS A 8 -9.72 4.92 -0.42
N GLU A 9 -9.64 4.10 -1.45
CA GLU A 9 -8.79 2.92 -1.40
C GLU A 9 -7.31 3.31 -1.34
N ARG A 10 -6.92 4.30 -2.10
CA ARG A 10 -5.53 4.75 -2.09
C ARG A 10 -5.15 5.30 -0.73
N ASN A 11 -6.06 6.05 -0.13
CA ASN A 11 -5.80 6.62 1.19
C ASN A 11 -5.75 5.56 2.25
N TYR A 12 -6.60 4.56 2.14
CA TYR A 12 -6.58 3.45 3.07
C TYR A 12 -5.23 2.73 3.00
N LEU A 13 -4.76 2.50 1.79
CA LEU A 13 -3.48 1.85 1.58
C LEU A 13 -2.35 2.69 2.20
N LYS A 14 -2.36 3.96 1.95
CA LYS A 14 -1.34 4.85 2.46
C LYS A 14 -1.34 4.88 3.99
N ASP A 15 -2.51 4.98 4.57
CA ASP A 15 -2.64 5.08 6.02
C ASP A 15 -2.26 3.80 6.74
N ASN A 16 -2.48 2.68 6.10
CA ASN A 16 -2.27 1.39 6.77
C ASN A 16 -1.05 0.63 6.32
N TYR A 17 -0.32 1.18 5.38
CA TYR A 17 0.83 0.49 4.83
C TYR A 17 1.85 0.11 5.90
N ASN A 18 2.09 0.97 6.87
CA ASN A 18 3.05 0.72 7.93
C ASN A 18 2.48 -0.11 9.07
N SER A 19 1.18 -0.15 9.19
CA SER A 19 0.54 -0.78 10.33
C SER A 19 0.09 -2.20 10.08
N LEU A 20 -0.30 -2.49 8.85
CA LEU A 20 -0.86 -3.79 8.51
C LEU A 20 -0.05 -4.50 7.47
N PRO A 21 0.01 -5.82 7.53
CA PRO A 21 0.67 -6.57 6.48
C PRO A 21 -0.10 -6.46 5.18
N MET A 22 0.61 -6.67 4.09
CA MET A 22 0.04 -6.55 2.76
C MET A 22 -1.17 -7.46 2.58
N SER A 23 -1.10 -8.65 3.14
CA SER A 23 -2.20 -9.59 2.98
C SER A 23 -3.49 -9.09 3.61
N ILE A 24 -3.37 -8.39 4.74
CA ILE A 24 -4.54 -7.85 5.41
C ILE A 24 -5.11 -6.68 4.59
N ILE A 25 -4.24 -5.83 4.11
CA ILE A 25 -4.69 -4.70 3.30
C ILE A 25 -5.40 -5.20 2.06
N ALA A 26 -4.82 -6.20 1.40
CA ALA A 26 -5.42 -6.77 0.22
C ALA A 26 -6.79 -7.35 0.51
N SER A 27 -6.90 -8.05 1.63
CA SER A 27 -8.15 -8.64 2.03
C SER A 27 -9.21 -7.58 2.28
N GLN A 28 -8.84 -6.50 2.93
CA GLN A 28 -9.77 -5.43 3.23
C GLN A 28 -10.24 -4.71 1.97
N LEU A 29 -9.37 -4.60 1.00
CA LEU A 29 -9.71 -3.92 -0.23
C LEU A 29 -10.30 -4.84 -1.28
N GLY A 30 -10.30 -6.13 -1.02
CA GLY A 30 -10.81 -7.10 -1.99
C GLY A 30 -9.92 -7.20 -3.21
N ARG A 31 -8.61 -7.07 -3.01
CA ARG A 31 -7.65 -7.13 -4.10
C ARG A 31 -6.54 -8.12 -3.76
N THR A 32 -5.73 -8.46 -4.74
CA THR A 32 -4.62 -9.36 -4.50
C THR A 32 -3.41 -8.55 -4.04
N ALA A 33 -2.47 -9.23 -3.40
CA ALA A 33 -1.25 -8.58 -2.97
C ALA A 33 -0.46 -8.03 -4.16
N SER A 34 -0.49 -8.74 -5.27
CA SER A 34 0.14 -8.27 -6.49
C SER A 34 -0.42 -6.94 -6.94
N SER A 35 -1.73 -6.84 -6.88
CA SER A 35 -2.43 -5.63 -7.26
C SER A 35 -2.01 -4.46 -6.38
N ILE A 36 -1.90 -4.74 -5.08
CA ILE A 36 -1.49 -3.72 -4.12
C ILE A 36 -0.07 -3.25 -4.43
N ARG A 37 0.83 -4.17 -4.69
CA ARG A 37 2.19 -3.82 -5.03
C ARG A 37 2.28 -2.96 -6.27
N SER A 38 1.53 -3.32 -7.28
CA SER A 38 1.52 -2.55 -8.51
C SER A 38 1.04 -1.14 -8.26
N GLN A 39 0.02 -1.02 -7.43
CA GLN A 39 -0.52 0.30 -7.14
C GLN A 39 0.49 1.13 -6.34
N ILE A 40 1.20 0.52 -5.43
CA ILE A 40 2.21 1.22 -4.66
C ILE A 40 3.30 1.76 -5.58
N ASP A 41 3.76 0.96 -6.53
CA ASP A 41 4.76 1.41 -7.48
C ASP A 41 4.25 2.58 -8.29
N TYR A 42 3.02 2.47 -8.73
CA TYR A 42 2.39 3.52 -9.52
C TYR A 42 2.33 4.82 -8.72
N LEU A 43 1.88 4.73 -7.47
CA LEU A 43 1.73 5.91 -6.64
C LEU A 43 3.07 6.52 -6.27
N ARG A 44 4.07 5.69 -6.05
CA ARG A 44 5.40 6.20 -5.75
C ARG A 44 5.94 7.05 -6.89
N LYS A 45 5.65 6.63 -8.10
CA LYS A 45 6.07 7.39 -9.27
C LYS A 45 5.35 8.72 -9.34
N ARG A 46 4.23 8.82 -8.68
CA ARG A 46 3.47 10.06 -8.65
C ARG A 46 3.76 10.91 -7.42
N GLY A 47 4.73 10.52 -6.64
CA GLY A 47 5.13 11.32 -5.50
C GLY A 47 4.64 10.85 -4.14
N TRP A 48 3.89 9.78 -4.09
CA TRP A 48 3.44 9.24 -2.82
C TRP A 48 4.58 8.51 -2.14
N THR A 49 4.57 8.52 -0.82
CA THR A 49 5.59 7.79 -0.07
C THR A 49 4.95 6.63 0.66
N PHE A 50 5.60 5.49 0.54
CA PHE A 50 5.14 4.27 1.21
C PHE A 50 6.36 3.64 1.86
N ASN A 51 6.74 4.17 2.99
CA ASN A 51 7.91 3.67 3.69
C ASN A 51 7.50 2.93 4.92
N ARG A 52 7.93 1.69 4.99
CA ARG A 52 7.62 0.90 6.16
C ARG A 52 8.68 1.15 7.21
N VAL A 53 8.26 1.47 8.39
CA VAL A 53 9.19 1.71 9.48
C VAL A 53 9.69 0.38 10.00
N ARG A 54 10.99 0.26 10.11
CA ARG A 54 11.58 -0.95 10.65
C ARG A 54 12.64 -0.57 11.64
N ASP A 55 12.83 -1.45 12.58
CA ASP A 55 13.79 -1.17 13.62
C ASP A 55 15.17 -0.97 13.10
N LYS A 56 15.57 -1.79 12.20
CA LYS A 56 16.90 -1.67 11.73
C LYS A 56 17.15 -0.41 10.95
N GLU A 57 16.11 0.14 10.41
CA GLU A 57 16.28 1.37 9.69
C GLU A 57 16.53 2.51 10.61
N ILE A 58 16.01 2.39 11.79
CA ILE A 58 16.22 3.41 12.75
C ILE A 58 17.63 3.41 13.22
N ASP A 59 18.21 2.28 13.24
CA ASP A 59 19.56 2.18 13.69
C ASP A 59 20.54 2.77 12.78
N ALA A 60 20.19 2.85 11.58
CA ALA A 60 21.15 3.24 10.59
C ALA A 60 21.71 4.60 10.84
#